data_4e67420f6e473ae62989b3d8206eb268
#
_entry.id   4e67420f6e473ae62989b3d8206eb268
#
_cell.length_a   1.000
_cell.length_b   1.000
_cell.length_c   1.000
_cell.angle_alpha   90.00
_cell.angle_beta   90.00
_cell.angle_gamma   90.00
#
_symmetry.space_group_name_H-M   'P 1'
#
loop_
_entity.id
_entity.type
_entity.pdbx_description
1 polymer ?
#
loop_
_entity_poly.entity_id
_entity_poly.type
_entity_poly.pdbx_seq_one_letter_code
_entity_poly.pdbx_strand_id
1 'polypeptide(L)'
;MTSQPTDVAIGIDGAAAPAPSGGAASGPIGTGSRGTRILGVVTLAAVALGAYLALVSSPQDETMGDVVRLLYVHVPVVTMAYVGCGITTIASAMYLWKKSTWWDVTAAAAAEVACVFTALTLAEGMIWARPTWGVWWVWDARLTSTAMLLLLLLGYLAVRRIPTDAGTRSRRSAVVGLLLLPNVFIVNRSVTWWRSLHQGTTILNTLQPKIHDQMAFALVFNIGVAALVFSWLLIHRWRLSWLEEQVESHDLDEALAERRAEAAADAATESARVGGSGA
;
A
#
# COMPACT_ATOMS: atom_id res chain seq x y z
N MET A 1 5.94 -37.20 -83.26
CA MET A 1 5.64 -35.77 -82.96
C MET A 1 5.14 -35.75 -81.56
N THR A 2 6.05 -35.53 -80.67
CA THR A 2 5.81 -35.51 -79.24
C THR A 2 5.93 -34.05 -78.72
N SER A 3 4.84 -33.49 -78.25
CA SER A 3 4.81 -32.17 -77.59
C SER A 3 5.05 -32.32 -76.11
N GLN A 4 6.12 -31.72 -75.63
CA GLN A 4 6.41 -31.57 -74.21
C GLN A 4 5.52 -30.46 -73.58
N PRO A 5 5.10 -30.58 -72.31
CA PRO A 5 4.48 -29.53 -71.59
C PRO A 5 5.57 -28.68 -70.93
N THR A 6 5.40 -27.37 -71.05
CA THR A 6 6.20 -26.30 -70.37
C THR A 6 5.84 -26.18 -68.89
N ASP A 7 6.79 -26.50 -68.02
CA ASP A 7 6.70 -26.23 -66.58
C ASP A 7 6.80 -24.73 -66.31
N VAL A 8 5.74 -24.14 -65.82
CA VAL A 8 5.76 -22.78 -65.25
C VAL A 8 6.09 -22.90 -63.75
N ALA A 9 7.33 -22.61 -63.40
CA ALA A 9 7.76 -22.50 -62.02
C ALA A 9 7.21 -21.18 -61.42
N ILE A 10 6.23 -21.28 -60.51
CA ILE A 10 5.76 -20.19 -59.69
C ILE A 10 6.78 -20.01 -58.57
N GLY A 11 7.63 -19.02 -58.67
CA GLY A 11 8.52 -18.56 -57.60
C GLY A 11 7.70 -17.95 -56.47
N ILE A 12 7.57 -18.67 -55.38
CA ILE A 12 7.06 -18.12 -54.14
C ILE A 12 8.27 -17.51 -53.41
N ASP A 13 8.53 -16.21 -53.67
CA ASP A 13 9.41 -15.41 -52.82
C ASP A 13 8.76 -15.30 -51.46
N GLY A 14 9.16 -16.17 -50.55
CA GLY A 14 8.85 -16.08 -49.13
C GLY A 14 9.57 -14.89 -48.53
N ALA A 15 8.97 -13.70 -48.62
CA ALA A 15 9.37 -12.58 -47.79
C ALA A 15 9.15 -13.00 -46.35
N ALA A 16 10.22 -13.39 -45.66
CA ALA A 16 10.21 -13.58 -44.19
C ALA A 16 9.77 -12.29 -43.55
N ALA A 17 8.64 -12.36 -42.85
CA ALA A 17 8.19 -11.25 -41.99
C ALA A 17 9.34 -10.86 -41.06
N PRO A 18 9.61 -9.54 -40.89
CA PRO A 18 10.64 -9.12 -39.96
C PRO A 18 10.25 -9.62 -38.56
N ALA A 19 11.16 -10.36 -37.92
CA ALA A 19 10.99 -10.76 -36.52
C ALA A 19 10.74 -9.51 -35.70
N PRO A 20 9.78 -9.55 -34.75
CA PRO A 20 9.53 -8.42 -33.89
C PRO A 20 10.83 -8.13 -33.14
N SER A 21 11.40 -6.96 -33.36
CA SER A 21 12.53 -6.43 -32.60
C SER A 21 12.02 -6.10 -31.20
N GLY A 22 11.80 -7.13 -30.41
CA GLY A 22 11.52 -7.04 -29.00
C GLY A 22 12.74 -6.54 -28.27
N GLY A 23 12.95 -5.24 -28.29
CA GLY A 23 13.72 -4.55 -27.28
C GLY A 23 12.96 -4.65 -25.98
N ALA A 24 13.06 -5.81 -25.31
CA ALA A 24 12.62 -5.96 -23.96
C ALA A 24 13.38 -4.90 -23.12
N ALA A 25 12.70 -3.83 -22.78
CA ALA A 25 13.18 -2.92 -21.76
C ALA A 25 13.38 -3.77 -20.51
N SER A 26 14.64 -4.15 -20.25
CA SER A 26 15.04 -4.87 -19.03
C SER A 26 14.90 -3.95 -17.82
N GLY A 27 13.66 -3.60 -17.50
CA GLY A 27 13.30 -3.00 -16.24
C GLY A 27 13.60 -4.00 -15.12
N PRO A 28 13.87 -3.53 -13.91
CA PRO A 28 14.13 -4.42 -12.78
C PRO A 28 12.92 -5.35 -12.55
N ILE A 29 13.13 -6.65 -12.74
CA ILE A 29 12.14 -7.72 -12.59
C ILE A 29 11.76 -7.93 -11.10
N GLY A 30 11.75 -6.89 -10.28
CA GLY A 30 11.43 -7.01 -8.87
C GLY A 30 11.43 -5.71 -8.11
N THR A 31 10.89 -5.75 -6.90
CA THR A 31 10.81 -4.60 -6.00
C THR A 31 12.16 -4.25 -5.34
N GLY A 32 13.18 -5.09 -5.49
CA GLY A 32 14.50 -4.95 -4.86
C GLY A 32 15.44 -4.04 -5.63
N SER A 33 16.20 -3.21 -4.91
CA SER A 33 17.33 -2.43 -5.42
C SER A 33 18.48 -2.44 -4.42
N ARG A 34 19.68 -2.00 -4.80
CA ARG A 34 20.79 -1.84 -3.85
C ARG A 34 20.39 -0.97 -2.66
N GLY A 35 19.69 0.15 -2.89
CA GLY A 35 19.21 1.04 -1.84
C GLY A 35 18.23 0.37 -0.88
N THR A 36 17.27 -0.41 -1.39
CA THR A 36 16.31 -1.12 -0.52
C THR A 36 16.94 -2.28 0.26
N ARG A 37 17.99 -2.91 -0.28
CA ARG A 37 18.77 -3.91 0.47
C ARG A 37 19.55 -3.28 1.62
N ILE A 38 20.22 -2.15 1.36
CA ILE A 38 20.92 -1.38 2.40
C ILE A 38 19.92 -0.91 3.46
N LEU A 39 18.78 -0.33 3.04
CA LEU A 39 17.73 0.07 3.96
C LEU A 39 17.23 -1.11 4.81
N GLY A 40 17.04 -2.29 4.22
CA GLY A 40 16.65 -3.50 4.93
C GLY A 40 17.65 -3.93 6.00
N VAL A 41 18.96 -3.94 5.66
CA VAL A 41 20.03 -4.27 6.61
C VAL A 41 20.08 -3.25 7.76
N VAL A 42 20.02 -1.95 7.44
CA VAL A 42 19.98 -0.88 8.45
C VAL A 42 18.75 -1.02 9.34
N THR A 43 17.58 -1.33 8.75
CA THR A 43 16.34 -1.55 9.49
C THR A 43 16.47 -2.73 10.45
N LEU A 44 17.02 -3.87 10.01
CA LEU A 44 17.22 -5.03 10.87
C LEU A 44 18.18 -4.75 12.02
N ALA A 45 19.29 -4.07 11.75
CA ALA A 45 20.22 -3.64 12.79
C ALA A 45 19.57 -2.67 13.79
N ALA A 46 18.78 -1.73 13.30
CA ALA A 46 18.04 -0.79 14.13
C ALA A 46 16.96 -1.48 14.98
N VAL A 47 16.25 -2.47 14.44
CA VAL A 47 15.28 -3.29 15.19
C VAL A 47 16.00 -4.06 16.33
N ALA A 48 17.14 -4.69 16.06
CA ALA A 48 17.89 -5.39 17.08
C ALA A 48 18.36 -4.46 18.20
N LEU A 49 18.90 -3.28 17.84
CA LEU A 49 19.31 -2.28 18.83
C LEU A 49 18.10 -1.69 19.58
N GLY A 50 17.01 -1.40 18.89
CA GLY A 50 15.77 -0.91 19.51
C GLY A 50 15.17 -1.90 20.51
N ALA A 51 15.16 -3.18 20.15
CA ALA A 51 14.75 -4.25 21.06
C ALA A 51 15.66 -4.33 22.31
N TYR A 52 16.98 -4.22 22.13
CA TYR A 52 17.91 -4.17 23.26
C TYR A 52 17.64 -2.97 24.18
N LEU A 53 17.49 -1.77 23.59
CA LEU A 53 17.20 -0.55 24.37
C LEU A 53 15.86 -0.63 25.10
N ALA A 54 14.84 -1.21 24.47
CA ALA A 54 13.50 -1.33 25.04
C ALA A 54 13.40 -2.41 26.12
N LEU A 55 13.98 -3.60 25.87
CA LEU A 55 13.75 -4.79 26.70
C LEU A 55 14.83 -5.02 27.76
N VAL A 56 16.04 -4.53 27.53
CA VAL A 56 17.19 -4.80 28.40
C VAL A 56 17.67 -3.55 29.12
N SER A 57 17.90 -2.46 28.35
CA SER A 57 18.51 -1.23 28.88
C SER A 57 17.52 -0.29 29.59
N SER A 58 16.22 -0.34 29.20
CA SER A 58 15.21 0.56 29.77
C SER A 58 14.90 0.20 31.23
N PRO A 59 14.83 1.20 32.14
CA PRO A 59 14.41 0.97 33.51
C PRO A 59 12.95 0.51 33.59
N GLN A 60 12.59 -0.12 34.71
CA GLN A 60 11.21 -0.45 35.02
C GLN A 60 10.44 0.80 35.44
N ASP A 61 9.14 0.82 35.20
CA ASP A 61 8.23 1.83 35.71
C ASP A 61 7.85 1.53 37.17
N GLU A 62 7.69 2.56 37.99
CA GLU A 62 7.36 2.40 39.41
C GLU A 62 5.98 1.74 39.62
N THR A 63 5.04 1.95 38.69
CA THR A 63 3.66 1.44 38.80
C THR A 63 3.42 0.19 37.98
N MET A 64 3.96 0.15 36.73
CA MET A 64 3.73 -0.90 35.78
C MET A 64 4.84 -1.97 35.76
N GLY A 65 5.97 -1.72 36.42
CA GLY A 65 7.12 -2.63 36.37
C GLY A 65 7.58 -2.85 34.93
N ASP A 66 7.80 -4.10 34.55
CA ASP A 66 8.25 -4.48 33.19
C ASP A 66 7.17 -4.34 32.11
N VAL A 67 5.89 -4.22 32.47
CA VAL A 67 4.79 -4.05 31.51
C VAL A 67 4.94 -2.76 30.71
N VAL A 68 5.60 -1.75 31.27
CA VAL A 68 5.91 -0.48 30.56
C VAL A 68 6.69 -0.70 29.26
N ARG A 69 7.40 -1.80 29.12
CA ARG A 69 8.20 -2.11 27.91
C ARG A 69 7.34 -2.25 26.66
N LEU A 70 6.06 -2.57 26.80
CA LEU A 70 5.09 -2.54 25.69
C LEU A 70 4.94 -1.15 25.06
N LEU A 71 5.21 -0.07 25.82
CA LEU A 71 5.21 1.31 25.32
C LEU A 71 6.14 1.48 24.11
N TYR A 72 7.32 0.85 24.15
CA TYR A 72 8.35 1.01 23.11
C TYR A 72 8.03 0.30 21.80
N VAL A 73 6.98 -0.51 21.76
CA VAL A 73 6.46 -1.14 20.55
C VAL A 73 5.15 -0.49 20.16
N HIS A 74 4.21 -0.36 21.09
CA HIS A 74 2.86 0.14 20.83
C HIS A 74 2.83 1.59 20.32
N VAL A 75 3.53 2.51 20.97
CA VAL A 75 3.53 3.93 20.55
C VAL A 75 4.20 4.13 19.19
N PRO A 76 5.36 3.53 18.87
CA PRO A 76 5.91 3.53 17.52
C PRO A 76 4.96 2.96 16.45
N VAL A 77 4.31 1.82 16.73
CA VAL A 77 3.39 1.16 15.77
C VAL A 77 2.17 2.02 15.50
N VAL A 78 1.51 2.56 16.53
CA VAL A 78 0.36 3.46 16.34
C VAL A 78 0.73 4.75 15.62
N THR A 79 1.94 5.27 15.87
CA THR A 79 2.45 6.47 15.18
C THR A 79 2.56 6.20 13.67
N MET A 80 3.09 5.06 13.27
CA MET A 80 3.19 4.69 11.86
C MET A 80 1.84 4.37 11.23
N ALA A 81 0.89 3.80 11.98
CA ALA A 81 -0.50 3.66 11.52
C ALA A 81 -1.11 5.03 11.13
N TYR A 82 -0.93 6.05 11.96
CA TYR A 82 -1.42 7.40 11.67
C TYR A 82 -0.69 8.07 10.51
N VAL A 83 0.63 7.89 10.41
CA VAL A 83 1.42 8.36 9.26
C VAL A 83 0.90 7.72 7.96
N GLY A 84 0.67 6.41 7.95
CA GLY A 84 0.14 5.71 6.79
C GLY A 84 -1.27 6.18 6.41
N CYS A 85 -2.17 6.41 7.38
CA CYS A 85 -3.48 7.01 7.14
C CYS A 85 -3.36 8.43 6.56
N GLY A 86 -2.42 9.23 7.08
CA GLY A 86 -2.14 10.57 6.55
C GLY A 86 -1.67 10.55 5.11
N ILE A 87 -0.71 9.67 4.76
CA ILE A 87 -0.24 9.49 3.38
C ILE A 87 -1.39 9.05 2.48
N THR A 88 -2.20 8.06 2.91
CA THR A 88 -3.37 7.58 2.15
C THR A 88 -4.35 8.71 1.88
N THR A 89 -4.68 9.51 2.89
CA THR A 89 -5.61 10.65 2.74
C THR A 89 -5.07 11.72 1.80
N ILE A 90 -3.81 12.13 1.97
CA ILE A 90 -3.17 13.14 1.10
C ILE A 90 -3.11 12.64 -0.33
N ALA A 91 -2.65 11.40 -0.54
CA ALA A 91 -2.57 10.80 -1.87
C ALA A 91 -3.95 10.64 -2.52
N SER A 92 -4.99 10.28 -1.75
CA SER A 92 -6.38 10.23 -2.21
C SER A 92 -6.90 11.61 -2.64
N ALA A 93 -6.65 12.65 -1.86
CA ALA A 93 -7.01 14.03 -2.20
C ALA A 93 -6.29 14.50 -3.49
N MET A 94 -4.99 14.20 -3.58
CA MET A 94 -4.19 14.53 -4.77
C MET A 94 -4.64 13.76 -6.01
N TYR A 95 -5.05 12.50 -5.85
CA TYR A 95 -5.65 11.74 -6.95
C TYR A 95 -6.96 12.38 -7.43
N LEU A 96 -7.86 12.74 -6.53
CA LEU A 96 -9.11 13.42 -6.90
C LEU A 96 -8.89 14.74 -7.63
N TRP A 97 -7.82 15.44 -7.31
CA TRP A 97 -7.45 16.69 -7.95
C TRP A 97 -6.73 16.48 -9.30
N LYS A 98 -5.64 15.66 -9.30
CA LYS A 98 -4.73 15.53 -10.46
C LYS A 98 -5.03 14.35 -11.36
N LYS A 99 -5.85 13.38 -10.93
CA LYS A 99 -6.19 12.15 -11.68
C LYS A 99 -4.97 11.33 -12.12
N SER A 100 -3.87 11.39 -11.38
CA SER A 100 -2.62 10.70 -11.72
C SER A 100 -2.56 9.33 -11.04
N THR A 101 -2.24 8.30 -11.80
CA THR A 101 -2.01 6.92 -11.34
C THR A 101 -0.98 6.84 -10.21
N TRP A 102 0.04 7.69 -10.24
CA TRP A 102 1.06 7.75 -9.20
C TRP A 102 0.46 7.98 -7.80
N TRP A 103 -0.52 8.90 -7.70
CA TRP A 103 -1.20 9.20 -6.44
C TRP A 103 -2.13 8.08 -6.01
N ASP A 104 -2.80 7.41 -6.96
CA ASP A 104 -3.66 6.26 -6.66
C ASP A 104 -2.85 5.08 -6.12
N VAL A 105 -1.74 4.73 -6.77
CA VAL A 105 -0.81 3.69 -6.33
C VAL A 105 -0.22 4.02 -4.96
N THR A 106 0.14 5.30 -4.73
CA THR A 106 0.66 5.74 -3.44
C THR A 106 -0.39 5.60 -2.33
N ALA A 107 -1.64 5.98 -2.59
CA ALA A 107 -2.73 5.82 -1.64
C ALA A 107 -2.99 4.35 -1.31
N ALA A 108 -2.99 3.48 -2.32
CA ALA A 108 -3.21 2.05 -2.15
C ALA A 108 -2.10 1.39 -1.31
N ALA A 109 -0.85 1.63 -1.66
CA ALA A 109 0.29 1.06 -0.95
C ALA A 109 0.34 1.53 0.51
N ALA A 110 0.09 2.83 0.76
CA ALA A 110 0.05 3.39 2.11
C ALA A 110 -1.11 2.83 2.93
N ALA A 111 -2.30 2.64 2.33
CA ALA A 111 -3.46 2.07 3.01
C ALA A 111 -3.22 0.63 3.46
N GLU A 112 -2.57 -0.21 2.64
CA GLU A 112 -2.24 -1.58 3.01
C GLU A 112 -1.25 -1.63 4.19
N VAL A 113 -0.19 -0.85 4.14
CA VAL A 113 0.77 -0.79 5.25
C VAL A 113 0.11 -0.22 6.50
N ALA A 114 -0.69 0.85 6.38
CA ALA A 114 -1.45 1.41 7.50
C ALA A 114 -2.42 0.40 8.12
N CYS A 115 -3.07 -0.43 7.30
CA CYS A 115 -3.98 -1.48 7.75
C CYS A 115 -3.25 -2.49 8.65
N VAL A 116 -2.06 -2.94 8.25
CA VAL A 116 -1.23 -3.85 9.05
C VAL A 116 -0.82 -3.20 10.37
N PHE A 117 -0.32 -1.96 10.34
CA PHE A 117 0.09 -1.25 11.55
C PHE A 117 -1.09 -0.95 12.49
N THR A 118 -2.29 -0.66 11.95
CA THR A 118 -3.49 -0.46 12.77
C THR A 118 -3.95 -1.76 13.41
N ALA A 119 -3.91 -2.88 12.68
CA ALA A 119 -4.22 -4.20 13.23
C ALA A 119 -3.25 -4.60 14.35
N LEU A 120 -1.93 -4.37 14.14
CA LEU A 120 -0.91 -4.58 15.16
C LEU A 120 -1.16 -3.69 16.39
N THR A 121 -1.48 -2.41 16.19
CA THR A 121 -1.83 -1.48 17.28
C THR A 121 -2.95 -2.04 18.17
N LEU A 122 -4.01 -2.58 17.57
CA LEU A 122 -5.12 -3.18 18.32
C LEU A 122 -4.67 -4.45 19.04
N ALA A 123 -3.92 -5.33 18.37
CA ALA A 123 -3.43 -6.58 18.96
C ALA A 123 -2.52 -6.32 20.18
N GLU A 124 -1.54 -5.42 20.02
CA GLU A 124 -0.64 -5.02 21.10
C GLU A 124 -1.37 -4.30 22.22
N GLY A 125 -2.34 -3.44 21.87
CA GLY A 125 -3.20 -2.76 22.83
C GLY A 125 -4.00 -3.73 23.70
N MET A 126 -4.53 -4.80 23.12
CA MET A 126 -5.21 -5.87 23.87
C MET A 126 -4.24 -6.62 24.81
N ILE A 127 -3.02 -6.93 24.33
CA ILE A 127 -1.98 -7.57 25.14
C ILE A 127 -1.62 -6.67 26.34
N TRP A 128 -1.51 -5.37 26.12
CA TRP A 128 -1.21 -4.41 27.19
C TRP A 128 -2.38 -4.19 28.15
N ALA A 129 -3.61 -4.18 27.64
CA ALA A 129 -4.81 -4.00 28.44
C ALA A 129 -4.97 -5.10 29.51
N ARG A 130 -4.60 -6.34 29.20
CA ARG A 130 -4.76 -7.46 30.11
C ARG A 130 -4.05 -7.30 31.46
N PRO A 131 -2.73 -6.99 31.52
CA PRO A 131 -2.05 -6.74 32.79
C PRO A 131 -2.40 -5.40 33.44
N THR A 132 -2.78 -4.37 32.68
CA THR A 132 -3.09 -3.03 33.21
C THR A 132 -4.52 -2.89 33.71
N TRP A 133 -5.50 -3.44 32.99
CA TRP A 133 -6.94 -3.27 33.28
C TRP A 133 -7.64 -4.57 33.66
N GLY A 134 -6.94 -5.71 33.62
CA GLY A 134 -7.52 -7.02 33.94
C GLY A 134 -8.35 -7.67 32.83
N VAL A 135 -8.57 -6.96 31.72
CA VAL A 135 -9.40 -7.39 30.58
C VAL A 135 -8.67 -7.19 29.26
N TRP A 136 -8.99 -8.01 28.24
CA TRP A 136 -8.40 -7.88 26.92
C TRP A 136 -9.01 -6.74 26.09
N TRP A 137 -10.29 -6.43 26.32
CA TRP A 137 -11.04 -5.44 25.57
C TRP A 137 -12.07 -4.75 26.44
N VAL A 138 -12.21 -3.45 26.22
CA VAL A 138 -13.31 -2.63 26.72
C VAL A 138 -13.84 -1.76 25.58
N TRP A 139 -15.13 -1.46 25.60
CA TRP A 139 -15.71 -0.53 24.64
C TRP A 139 -15.43 0.93 25.05
N ASP A 140 -14.17 1.22 25.11
CA ASP A 140 -13.61 2.54 25.34
C ASP A 140 -13.62 3.35 24.05
N ALA A 141 -13.75 4.67 24.16
CA ALA A 141 -13.85 5.53 22.98
C ALA A 141 -12.62 5.47 22.09
N ARG A 142 -11.42 5.27 22.64
CA ARG A 142 -10.18 5.16 21.87
C ARG A 142 -10.09 3.81 21.18
N LEU A 143 -10.36 2.71 21.88
CA LEU A 143 -10.35 1.37 21.27
C LEU A 143 -11.39 1.26 20.17
N THR A 144 -12.62 1.71 20.44
CA THR A 144 -13.72 1.67 19.47
C THR A 144 -13.41 2.49 18.21
N SER A 145 -12.92 3.71 18.37
CA SER A 145 -12.56 4.54 17.21
C SER A 145 -11.33 4.02 16.45
N THR A 146 -10.39 3.34 17.11
CA THR A 146 -9.26 2.66 16.46
C THR A 146 -9.73 1.41 15.70
N ALA A 147 -10.67 0.64 16.25
CA ALA A 147 -11.31 -0.47 15.54
C ALA A 147 -12.07 0.04 14.30
N MET A 148 -12.77 1.17 14.41
CA MET A 148 -13.40 1.83 13.26
C MET A 148 -12.38 2.27 12.20
N LEU A 149 -11.20 2.76 12.63
CA LEU A 149 -10.10 3.08 11.70
C LEU A 149 -9.66 1.86 10.91
N LEU A 150 -9.51 0.70 11.56
CA LEU A 150 -9.19 -0.56 10.88
C LEU A 150 -10.29 -0.95 9.90
N LEU A 151 -11.57 -0.84 10.29
CA LEU A 151 -12.70 -1.11 9.38
C LEU A 151 -12.73 -0.18 8.18
N LEU A 152 -12.41 1.10 8.34
CA LEU A 152 -12.30 2.05 7.22
C LEU A 152 -11.16 1.68 6.28
N LEU A 153 -10.00 1.26 6.79
CA LEU A 153 -8.88 0.77 5.98
C LEU A 153 -9.24 -0.51 5.22
N LEU A 154 -9.87 -1.47 5.89
CA LEU A 154 -10.37 -2.70 5.24
C LEU A 154 -11.44 -2.36 4.19
N GLY A 155 -12.33 -1.41 4.47
CA GLY A 155 -13.33 -0.91 3.52
C GLY A 155 -12.67 -0.25 2.30
N TYR A 156 -11.62 0.54 2.50
CA TYR A 156 -10.81 1.11 1.42
C TYR A 156 -10.24 0.02 0.50
N LEU A 157 -9.63 -1.02 1.09
CA LEU A 157 -9.05 -2.13 0.35
C LEU A 157 -10.11 -2.99 -0.34
N ALA A 158 -11.27 -3.20 0.31
CA ALA A 158 -12.40 -3.94 -0.26
C ALA A 158 -12.99 -3.23 -1.48
N VAL A 159 -13.19 -1.91 -1.40
CA VAL A 159 -13.69 -1.10 -2.52
C VAL A 159 -12.77 -1.19 -3.75
N ARG A 160 -11.46 -1.27 -3.53
CA ARG A 160 -10.49 -1.44 -4.62
C ARG A 160 -10.57 -2.80 -5.32
N ARG A 161 -11.13 -3.82 -4.68
CA ARG A 161 -11.28 -5.18 -5.24
C ARG A 161 -12.59 -5.38 -6.01
N ILE A 162 -13.51 -4.41 -6.00
CA ILE A 162 -14.75 -4.49 -6.76
C ILE A 162 -14.42 -4.36 -8.26
N PRO A 163 -14.81 -5.32 -9.11
CA PRO A 163 -14.56 -5.25 -10.55
C PRO A 163 -15.20 -4.00 -11.17
N THR A 164 -14.38 -3.16 -11.77
CA THR A 164 -14.81 -1.92 -12.45
C THR A 164 -13.61 -1.36 -13.22
N ASP A 165 -13.85 -0.31 -14.03
CA ASP A 165 -12.75 0.42 -14.69
C ASP A 165 -11.80 1.07 -13.66
N ALA A 166 -10.53 1.23 -14.04
CA ALA A 166 -9.49 1.76 -13.18
C ALA A 166 -9.83 3.15 -12.62
N GLY A 167 -10.39 4.04 -13.42
CA GLY A 167 -10.78 5.39 -12.99
C GLY A 167 -11.87 5.40 -11.92
N THR A 168 -12.89 4.54 -12.06
CA THR A 168 -13.97 4.39 -11.08
C THR A 168 -13.44 3.71 -9.80
N ARG A 169 -12.60 2.68 -9.91
CA ARG A 169 -11.91 2.03 -8.79
C ARG A 169 -11.17 3.06 -7.93
N SER A 170 -10.30 3.82 -8.57
CA SER A 170 -9.47 4.82 -7.90
C SER A 170 -10.28 5.96 -7.28
N ARG A 171 -11.33 6.43 -7.98
CA ARG A 171 -12.21 7.49 -7.45
C ARG A 171 -12.99 7.05 -6.22
N ARG A 172 -13.58 5.84 -6.25
CA ARG A 172 -14.34 5.28 -5.12
C ARG A 172 -13.44 5.08 -3.90
N SER A 173 -12.28 4.46 -4.07
CA SER A 173 -11.33 4.27 -2.97
C SER A 173 -10.78 5.59 -2.43
N ALA A 174 -10.50 6.58 -3.28
CA ALA A 174 -10.04 7.88 -2.82
C ALA A 174 -11.06 8.59 -1.92
N VAL A 175 -12.37 8.48 -2.22
CA VAL A 175 -13.42 9.03 -1.33
C VAL A 175 -13.39 8.37 0.04
N VAL A 176 -13.24 7.04 0.10
CA VAL A 176 -13.09 6.33 1.39
C VAL A 176 -11.81 6.75 2.10
N GLY A 177 -10.70 6.93 1.35
CA GLY A 177 -9.41 7.37 1.88
C GLY A 177 -9.46 8.74 2.59
N LEU A 178 -10.34 9.63 2.16
CA LEU A 178 -10.54 10.93 2.83
C LEU A 178 -11.16 10.79 4.24
N LEU A 179 -11.88 9.70 4.53
CA LEU A 179 -12.51 9.46 5.84
C LEU A 179 -11.50 9.02 6.90
N LEU A 180 -10.30 8.61 6.52
CA LEU A 180 -9.27 8.14 7.46
C LEU A 180 -8.79 9.26 8.38
N LEU A 181 -8.49 10.46 7.84
CA LEU A 181 -7.95 11.56 8.63
C LEU A 181 -8.94 12.10 9.69
N PRO A 182 -10.22 12.34 9.38
CA PRO A 182 -11.22 12.66 10.40
C PRO A 182 -11.31 11.60 11.50
N ASN A 183 -11.25 10.30 11.14
CA ASN A 183 -11.26 9.24 12.13
C ASN A 183 -9.99 9.24 13.01
N VAL A 184 -8.80 9.42 12.44
CA VAL A 184 -7.55 9.58 13.20
C VAL A 184 -7.64 10.75 14.18
N PHE A 185 -8.25 11.87 13.76
CA PHE A 185 -8.49 12.99 14.64
C PHE A 185 -9.43 12.62 15.80
N ILE A 186 -10.52 11.88 15.53
CA ILE A 186 -11.43 11.36 16.57
C ILE A 186 -10.67 10.45 17.53
N VAL A 187 -9.87 9.48 17.05
CA VAL A 187 -9.07 8.60 17.90
C VAL A 187 -8.16 9.40 18.83
N ASN A 188 -7.49 10.42 18.29
CA ASN A 188 -6.58 11.26 19.08
C ASN A 188 -7.33 12.05 20.14
N ARG A 189 -8.52 12.62 19.82
CA ARG A 189 -9.32 13.42 20.73
C ARG A 189 -10.23 12.62 21.65
N SER A 190 -10.42 11.34 21.39
CA SER A 190 -11.36 10.47 22.13
C SER A 190 -11.16 10.53 23.66
N VAL A 191 -9.92 10.55 24.12
CA VAL A 191 -9.58 10.58 25.56
C VAL A 191 -9.84 11.94 26.22
N THR A 192 -10.01 13.00 25.44
CA THR A 192 -10.34 14.34 25.97
C THR A 192 -11.84 14.63 25.90
N TRP A 193 -12.55 14.02 24.93
CA TRP A 193 -13.97 14.25 24.72
C TRP A 193 -14.87 13.29 25.51
N TRP A 194 -14.36 12.07 25.76
CA TRP A 194 -15.11 11.02 26.49
C TRP A 194 -14.30 10.50 27.67
N ARG A 195 -14.99 9.87 28.60
CA ARG A 195 -14.34 9.09 29.66
C ARG A 195 -13.65 7.89 29.04
N SER A 196 -12.36 7.72 29.31
CA SER A 196 -11.51 6.66 28.76
C SER A 196 -10.61 6.10 29.85
N LEU A 197 -10.32 4.82 29.76
CA LEU A 197 -9.30 4.18 30.60
C LEU A 197 -7.88 4.52 30.13
N HIS A 198 -7.75 5.00 28.88
CA HIS A 198 -6.45 5.41 28.34
C HIS A 198 -5.99 6.71 28.98
N GLN A 199 -4.68 6.77 29.22
CA GLN A 199 -4.03 8.02 29.63
C GLN A 199 -4.23 9.10 28.57
N GLY A 200 -4.30 10.36 29.02
CA GLY A 200 -4.23 11.52 28.13
C GLY A 200 -2.91 11.55 27.35
N THR A 201 -2.84 12.38 26.31
CA THR A 201 -1.63 12.55 25.49
C THR A 201 -0.48 13.08 26.34
N THR A 202 0.43 12.19 26.73
CA THR A 202 1.54 12.50 27.66
C THR A 202 2.73 13.11 26.91
N ILE A 203 2.93 12.75 25.63
CA ILE A 203 4.13 13.08 24.85
C ILE A 203 3.95 14.38 24.05
N LEU A 204 2.77 14.61 23.46
CA LEU A 204 2.56 15.73 22.53
C LEU A 204 1.97 17.00 23.18
N ASN A 205 1.40 16.91 24.37
CA ASN A 205 0.72 18.04 25.03
C ASN A 205 1.49 18.66 26.20
N THR A 206 2.65 18.17 26.56
CA THR A 206 3.48 18.74 27.63
C THR A 206 4.89 18.98 27.10
N LEU A 207 5.35 20.23 27.24
CA LEU A 207 6.74 20.62 27.01
C LEU A 207 7.73 19.93 27.97
N GLN A 208 7.21 19.15 28.92
CA GLN A 208 7.97 18.33 29.86
C GLN A 208 7.37 16.91 29.84
N PRO A 209 7.96 15.97 29.12
CA PRO A 209 7.53 14.56 29.16
C PRO A 209 7.75 14.04 30.59
N LYS A 210 6.72 13.44 31.19
CA LYS A 210 6.78 12.78 32.51
C LYS A 210 7.45 11.38 32.41
N ILE A 211 8.46 11.25 31.58
CA ILE A 211 9.15 10.00 31.31
C ILE A 211 10.63 10.23 31.62
N HIS A 212 11.25 9.30 32.34
CA HIS A 212 12.69 9.34 32.62
C HIS A 212 13.50 9.44 31.32
N ASP A 213 14.59 10.20 31.29
CA ASP A 213 15.37 10.50 30.08
C ASP A 213 15.77 9.27 29.29
N GLN A 214 16.18 8.19 29.94
CA GLN A 214 16.53 6.93 29.29
C GLN A 214 15.33 6.24 28.64
N MET A 215 14.16 6.29 29.27
CA MET A 215 12.90 5.78 28.69
C MET A 215 12.48 6.62 27.49
N ALA A 216 12.60 7.95 27.60
CA ALA A 216 12.30 8.87 26.47
C ALA A 216 13.21 8.60 25.29
N PHE A 217 14.51 8.41 25.52
CA PHE A 217 15.48 8.06 24.49
C PHE A 217 15.10 6.73 23.79
N ALA A 218 14.83 5.66 24.57
CA ALA A 218 14.42 4.37 24.02
C ALA A 218 13.13 4.47 23.19
N LEU A 219 12.15 5.27 23.64
CA LEU A 219 10.90 5.49 22.91
C LEU A 219 11.13 6.21 21.58
N VAL A 220 11.86 7.34 21.60
CA VAL A 220 12.14 8.13 20.38
C VAL A 220 12.96 7.31 19.40
N PHE A 221 13.95 6.55 19.89
CA PHE A 221 14.73 5.63 19.05
C PHE A 221 13.81 4.59 18.37
N ASN A 222 12.90 3.96 19.11
CA ASN A 222 11.98 2.96 18.56
C ASN A 222 10.93 3.57 17.61
N ILE A 223 10.54 4.84 17.78
CA ILE A 223 9.75 5.56 16.75
C ILE A 223 10.56 5.66 15.44
N GLY A 224 11.86 5.96 15.51
CA GLY A 224 12.75 5.95 14.37
C GLY A 224 12.88 4.56 13.71
N VAL A 225 12.99 3.51 14.52
CA VAL A 225 12.98 2.12 14.05
C VAL A 225 11.70 1.77 13.32
N ALA A 226 10.54 2.09 13.90
CA ALA A 226 9.24 1.86 13.26
C ALA A 226 9.10 2.64 11.95
N ALA A 227 9.64 3.86 11.87
CA ALA A 227 9.68 4.65 10.64
C ALA A 227 10.55 4.00 9.55
N LEU A 228 11.68 3.37 9.92
CA LEU A 228 12.49 2.60 8.97
C LEU A 228 11.74 1.37 8.46
N VAL A 229 11.11 0.60 9.35
CA VAL A 229 10.30 -0.57 8.98
C VAL A 229 9.15 -0.15 8.07
N PHE A 230 8.40 0.88 8.45
CA PHE A 230 7.30 1.43 7.66
C PHE A 230 7.76 1.86 6.27
N SER A 231 8.84 2.62 6.19
CA SER A 231 9.39 3.12 4.92
C SER A 231 9.84 1.98 4.01
N TRP A 232 10.51 0.97 4.57
CA TRP A 232 10.96 -0.20 3.84
C TRP A 232 9.78 -0.99 3.26
N LEU A 233 8.75 -1.27 4.06
CA LEU A 233 7.52 -1.93 3.62
C LEU A 233 6.78 -1.10 2.57
N LEU A 234 6.63 0.22 2.80
CA LEU A 234 5.93 1.11 1.88
C LEU A 234 6.61 1.18 0.51
N ILE A 235 7.96 1.27 0.47
CA ILE A 235 8.69 1.29 -0.80
C ILE A 235 8.48 0.00 -1.58
N HIS A 236 8.56 -1.16 -0.92
CA HIS A 236 8.37 -2.45 -1.57
C HIS A 236 6.92 -2.60 -2.05
N ARG A 237 5.93 -2.25 -1.22
CA ARG A 237 4.52 -2.34 -1.60
C ARG A 237 4.16 -1.37 -2.71
N TRP A 238 4.68 -0.14 -2.66
CA TRP A 238 4.49 0.84 -3.73
C TRP A 238 5.05 0.36 -5.07
N ARG A 239 6.28 -0.19 -5.08
CA ARG A 239 6.88 -0.75 -6.29
C ARG A 239 6.09 -1.92 -6.85
N LEU A 240 5.59 -2.80 -5.98
CA LEU A 240 4.76 -3.92 -6.40
C LEU A 240 3.46 -3.41 -7.03
N SER A 241 2.74 -2.49 -6.37
CA SER A 241 1.52 -1.90 -6.90
C SER A 241 1.73 -1.17 -8.23
N TRP A 242 2.89 -0.51 -8.38
CA TRP A 242 3.25 0.13 -9.63
C TRP A 242 3.47 -0.87 -10.77
N LEU A 243 4.13 -2.00 -10.50
CA LEU A 243 4.31 -3.08 -11.48
C LEU A 243 2.97 -3.75 -11.82
N GLU A 244 2.11 -4.00 -10.84
CA GLU A 244 0.75 -4.53 -11.05
C GLU A 244 -0.06 -3.63 -12.00
N GLU A 245 -0.02 -2.32 -11.79
CA GLU A 245 -0.71 -1.33 -12.64
C GLU A 245 -0.14 -1.28 -14.07
N GLN A 246 1.19 -1.42 -14.23
CA GLN A 246 1.82 -1.47 -15.55
C GLN A 246 1.41 -2.72 -16.35
N VAL A 247 1.34 -3.88 -15.69
CA VAL A 247 0.90 -5.12 -16.33
C VAL A 247 -0.58 -4.99 -16.74
N GLU A 248 -1.45 -4.52 -15.84
CA GLU A 248 -2.87 -4.35 -16.13
C GLU A 248 -3.10 -3.40 -17.33
N SER A 249 -2.33 -2.31 -17.42
CA SER A 249 -2.43 -1.36 -18.54
C SER A 249 -1.94 -1.96 -19.86
N HIS A 250 -0.86 -2.74 -19.83
CA HIS A 250 -0.31 -3.39 -21.03
C HIS A 250 -1.26 -4.44 -21.61
N ASP A 251 -1.79 -5.31 -20.75
CA ASP A 251 -2.76 -6.35 -21.13
C ASP A 251 -4.03 -5.74 -21.76
N LEU A 252 -4.48 -4.59 -21.23
CA LEU A 252 -5.62 -3.87 -21.79
C LEU A 252 -5.32 -3.27 -23.17
N ASP A 253 -4.14 -2.69 -23.35
CA ASP A 253 -3.74 -2.11 -24.65
C ASP A 253 -3.59 -3.20 -25.71
N GLU A 254 -3.06 -4.36 -25.36
CA GLU A 254 -2.96 -5.52 -26.26
C GLU A 254 -4.34 -6.04 -26.67
N ALA A 255 -5.24 -6.23 -25.70
CA ALA A 255 -6.63 -6.66 -26.00
C ALA A 255 -7.41 -5.65 -26.87
N LEU A 256 -7.17 -4.34 -26.67
CA LEU A 256 -7.76 -3.32 -27.52
C LEU A 256 -7.17 -3.30 -28.93
N ALA A 257 -5.88 -3.56 -29.08
CA ALA A 257 -5.23 -3.67 -30.39
C ALA A 257 -5.75 -4.88 -31.17
N GLU A 258 -5.93 -6.02 -30.52
CA GLU A 258 -6.48 -7.25 -31.10
C GLU A 258 -7.93 -7.01 -31.60
N ARG A 259 -8.79 -6.44 -30.77
CA ARG A 259 -10.17 -6.11 -31.16
C ARG A 259 -10.26 -5.12 -32.30
N ARG A 260 -9.36 -4.13 -32.38
CA ARG A 260 -9.30 -3.19 -33.52
C ARG A 260 -8.88 -3.90 -34.81
N ALA A 261 -7.96 -4.86 -34.72
CA ALA A 261 -7.53 -5.66 -35.87
C ALA A 261 -8.68 -6.55 -36.37
N GLU A 262 -9.42 -7.22 -35.48
CA GLU A 262 -10.61 -7.99 -35.82
C GLU A 262 -11.68 -7.14 -36.53
N ALA A 263 -12.02 -5.98 -35.94
CA ALA A 263 -13.02 -5.07 -36.51
C ALA A 263 -12.60 -4.55 -37.91
N ALA A 264 -11.31 -4.30 -38.12
CA ALA A 264 -10.79 -3.89 -39.43
C ALA A 264 -10.88 -5.01 -40.46
N ALA A 265 -10.61 -6.27 -40.07
CA ALA A 265 -10.75 -7.44 -40.93
C ALA A 265 -12.22 -7.68 -41.31
N ASP A 266 -13.15 -7.57 -40.39
CA ASP A 266 -14.58 -7.70 -40.63
C ASP A 266 -15.10 -6.61 -41.61
N ALA A 267 -14.69 -5.35 -41.41
CA ALA A 267 -15.03 -4.26 -42.30
C ALA A 267 -14.49 -4.44 -43.74
N ALA A 268 -13.26 -4.96 -43.88
CA ALA A 268 -12.67 -5.27 -45.16
C ALA A 268 -13.45 -6.40 -45.89
N THR A 269 -13.85 -7.43 -45.14
CA THR A 269 -14.64 -8.57 -45.68
C THR A 269 -16.02 -8.11 -46.13
N GLU A 270 -16.69 -7.25 -45.38
CA GLU A 270 -18.01 -6.69 -45.76
C GLU A 270 -17.91 -5.80 -46.98
N SER A 271 -16.88 -4.94 -47.05
CA SER A 271 -16.63 -4.07 -48.23
C SER A 271 -16.39 -4.91 -49.50
N ALA A 272 -15.67 -6.03 -49.38
CA ALA A 272 -15.43 -6.94 -50.52
C ALA A 272 -16.74 -7.64 -51.00
N ARG A 273 -17.63 -8.01 -50.06
CA ARG A 273 -18.94 -8.59 -50.39
C ARG A 273 -19.86 -7.58 -51.13
N VAL A 274 -19.92 -6.36 -50.65
CA VAL A 274 -20.75 -5.31 -51.25
C VAL A 274 -20.21 -4.93 -52.64
N GLY A 275 -18.89 -4.80 -52.84
CA GLY A 275 -18.26 -4.52 -54.10
C GLY A 275 -18.41 -5.64 -55.17
N GLY A 276 -18.50 -6.93 -54.75
CA GLY A 276 -18.67 -8.05 -55.62
C GLY A 276 -20.10 -8.33 -56.08
N SER A 277 -21.12 -7.72 -55.46
CA SER A 277 -22.53 -7.91 -55.83
C SER A 277 -23.04 -6.92 -56.89
N GLY A 278 -22.19 -5.97 -57.34
CA GLY A 278 -22.55 -4.90 -58.32
C GLY A 278 -21.99 -5.14 -59.74
N ALA A 279 -21.37 -6.28 -60.02
CA ALA A 279 -20.90 -6.67 -61.35
C ALA A 279 -21.76 -7.84 -61.92
#